data_f4adc1ab37925a32cad2186fcb9cafbb
#
_entry.id   f4adc1ab37925a32cad2186fcb9cafbb
#
_cell.length_a   1.000
_cell.length_b   1.000
_cell.length_c   1.000
_cell.angle_alpha   90.00
_cell.angle_beta   90.00
_cell.angle_gamma   90.00
#
_symmetry.space_group_name_H-M   'P 1'
#
loop_
_entity.id
_entity.type
_entity.pdbx_description
1 polymer ?
#
loop_
_entity_poly.entity_id
_entity_poly.type
_entity_poly.pdbx_seq_one_letter_code
_entity_poly.pdbx_strand_id
1 'polypeptide(L)'
;MTPEERKLHFEDIARRIVELIETEKLYLNPRLVLKDIFPRMGYKRMTLSYAINNCLGVSFYTYINGLRLEEARRLIKENKGKKFLSTKYIAAASGFSSRCNYYRICMRMIGMSPTAWKLSLTGDQEANNESITH
;
A
#
# COMPACT_ATOMS: atom_id res chain seq x y z
N MET A 1 33.97 -1.47 7.85
CA MET A 1 32.68 -1.84 8.43
C MET A 1 32.56 -3.37 8.43
N THR A 2 32.28 -3.96 9.58
CA THR A 2 32.06 -5.40 9.70
C THR A 2 30.72 -5.79 9.05
N PRO A 3 30.51 -7.09 8.76
CA PRO A 3 29.23 -7.55 8.24
C PRO A 3 28.05 -7.18 9.15
N GLU A 4 28.22 -7.27 10.47
CA GLU A 4 27.19 -6.91 11.44
C GLU A 4 26.91 -5.41 11.44
N GLU A 5 27.95 -4.59 11.35
CA GLU A 5 27.81 -3.14 11.28
C GLU A 5 27.08 -2.73 10.01
N ARG A 6 27.40 -3.39 8.89
CA ARG A 6 26.74 -3.15 7.60
C ARG A 6 25.26 -3.48 7.67
N LYS A 7 24.92 -4.62 8.28
CA LYS A 7 23.53 -5.05 8.46
C LYS A 7 22.75 -4.00 9.26
N LEU A 8 23.31 -3.58 10.39
CA LEU A 8 22.68 -2.56 11.24
C LEU A 8 22.52 -1.23 10.52
N HIS A 9 23.51 -0.86 9.70
CA HIS A 9 23.46 0.36 8.92
C HIS A 9 22.28 0.35 7.92
N PHE A 10 22.09 -0.75 7.20
CA PHE A 10 20.98 -0.87 6.24
C PHE A 10 19.64 -0.99 6.93
N GLU A 11 19.58 -1.67 8.07
CA GLU A 11 18.36 -1.74 8.88
C GLU A 11 17.94 -0.35 9.36
N ASP A 12 18.90 0.48 9.76
CA ASP A 12 18.63 1.85 10.18
C ASP A 12 18.09 2.69 9.01
N ILE A 13 18.70 2.55 7.83
CA ILE A 13 18.23 3.26 6.63
C ILE A 13 16.81 2.85 6.29
N ALA A 14 16.52 1.54 6.29
CA ALA A 14 15.19 1.03 5.99
C ALA A 14 14.15 1.54 7.00
N ARG A 15 14.49 1.55 8.28
CA ARG A 15 13.62 2.07 9.33
C ARG A 15 13.29 3.54 9.11
N ARG A 16 14.29 4.33 8.72
CA ARG A 16 14.11 5.77 8.45
C ARG A 16 13.24 6.00 7.22
N ILE A 17 13.37 5.17 6.20
CA ILE A 17 12.52 5.24 5.00
C ILE A 17 11.07 4.95 5.38
N VAL A 18 10.83 3.88 6.12
CA VAL A 18 9.50 3.48 6.58
C VAL A 18 8.88 4.61 7.41
N GLU A 19 9.63 5.15 8.36
CA GLU A 19 9.17 6.22 9.23
C GLU A 19 8.76 7.45 8.42
N LEU A 20 9.57 7.84 7.45
CA LEU A 20 9.28 8.98 6.59
C LEU A 20 8.00 8.76 5.79
N ILE A 21 7.90 7.62 5.12
CA ILE A 21 6.78 7.31 4.22
C ILE A 21 5.47 7.19 5.01
N GLU A 22 5.50 6.52 6.14
CA GLU A 22 4.27 6.28 6.92
C GLU A 22 3.84 7.50 7.73
N THR A 23 4.79 8.25 8.29
CA THR A 23 4.46 9.45 9.06
C THR A 23 3.87 10.53 8.18
N GLU A 24 4.46 10.77 7.01
CA GLU A 24 3.98 11.79 6.08
C GLU A 24 2.94 11.26 5.09
N LYS A 25 2.63 9.97 5.17
CA LYS A 25 1.66 9.31 4.27
C LYS A 25 1.98 9.54 2.80
N LEU A 26 3.26 9.44 2.45
CA LEU A 26 3.73 9.67 1.09
C LEU A 26 3.11 8.68 0.09
N TYR A 27 2.71 7.50 0.56
CA TYR A 27 2.07 6.49 -0.27
C TYR A 27 0.71 6.94 -0.85
N LEU A 28 0.10 8.00 -0.30
CA LEU A 28 -1.16 8.54 -0.82
C LEU A 28 -0.95 9.33 -2.11
N ASN A 29 0.30 9.68 -2.43
CA ASN A 29 0.63 10.28 -3.70
C ASN A 29 0.77 9.18 -4.77
N PRO A 30 -0.13 9.13 -5.78
CA PRO A 30 -0.09 8.06 -6.78
C PRO A 30 1.16 8.08 -7.65
N ARG A 31 1.90 9.19 -7.66
CA ARG A 31 3.11 9.36 -8.46
C ARG A 31 4.39 9.12 -7.68
N LEU A 32 4.28 8.71 -6.42
CA LEU A 32 5.46 8.48 -5.59
C LEU A 32 6.37 7.42 -6.19
N VAL A 33 7.64 7.76 -6.36
CA VAL A 33 8.69 6.83 -6.78
C VAL A 33 9.89 7.00 -5.84
N LEU A 34 10.77 6.02 -5.81
CA LEU A 34 11.93 6.03 -4.93
C LEU A 34 12.82 7.27 -5.14
N LYS A 35 12.85 7.78 -6.37
CA LYS A 35 13.55 9.01 -6.74
C LYS A 35 13.15 10.20 -5.86
N ASP A 36 11.89 10.24 -5.43
CA ASP A 36 11.38 11.35 -4.60
C ASP A 36 11.93 11.30 -3.17
N ILE A 37 12.43 10.15 -2.74
CA ILE A 37 12.93 9.94 -1.39
C ILE A 37 14.41 10.37 -1.24
N PHE A 38 15.21 10.27 -2.32
CA PHE A 38 16.64 10.54 -2.27
C PHE A 38 17.00 11.87 -1.61
N PRO A 39 16.42 13.01 -2.06
CA PRO A 39 16.83 14.31 -1.54
C PRO A 39 16.54 14.45 -0.05
N ARG A 40 15.56 13.72 0.43
CA ARG A 40 15.10 13.79 1.82
C ARG A 40 15.94 12.94 2.76
N MET A 41 16.54 11.87 2.23
CA MET A 41 17.29 10.90 3.03
C MET A 41 18.80 11.12 2.97
N GLY A 42 19.29 11.76 1.91
CA GLY A 42 20.71 11.98 1.72
C GLY A 42 21.49 10.76 1.27
N TYR A 43 20.82 9.71 0.83
CA TYR A 43 21.46 8.49 0.34
C TYR A 43 21.21 8.34 -1.16
N LYS A 44 22.09 7.59 -1.84
CA LYS A 44 21.94 7.29 -3.25
C LYS A 44 20.79 6.29 -3.44
N ARG A 45 20.21 6.32 -4.64
CA ARG A 45 19.12 5.42 -5.02
C ARG A 45 19.42 3.94 -4.74
N MET A 46 20.62 3.50 -5.14
CA MET A 46 21.02 2.11 -4.96
C MET A 46 21.08 1.72 -3.49
N THR A 47 21.53 2.62 -2.64
CA THR A 47 21.59 2.39 -1.20
C THR A 47 20.19 2.23 -0.62
N LEU A 48 19.25 3.11 -1.00
CA LEU A 48 17.87 3.04 -0.54
C LEU A 48 17.17 1.78 -1.05
N SER A 49 17.36 1.46 -2.34
CA SER A 49 16.78 0.26 -2.94
C SER A 49 17.28 -1.01 -2.27
N TYR A 50 18.59 -1.08 -2.01
CA TYR A 50 19.20 -2.21 -1.33
C TYR A 50 18.62 -2.38 0.09
N ALA A 51 18.51 -1.28 0.83
CA ALA A 51 17.98 -1.31 2.18
C ALA A 51 16.53 -1.83 2.20
N ILE A 52 15.70 -1.36 1.28
CA ILE A 52 14.32 -1.82 1.17
C ILE A 52 14.25 -3.31 0.83
N ASN A 53 14.92 -3.71 -0.25
CA ASN A 53 14.85 -5.11 -0.71
C ASN A 53 15.37 -6.09 0.32
N ASN A 54 16.45 -5.76 1.02
CA ASN A 54 17.10 -6.68 1.95
C ASN A 54 16.50 -6.64 3.36
N CYS A 55 15.99 -5.49 3.79
CA CYS A 55 15.45 -5.38 5.14
C CYS A 55 13.94 -5.59 5.20
N LEU A 56 13.21 -5.20 4.16
CA LEU A 56 11.77 -5.40 4.09
C LEU A 56 11.38 -6.65 3.29
N GLY A 57 12.32 -7.21 2.53
CA GLY A 57 12.09 -8.42 1.75
C GLY A 57 11.23 -8.21 0.51
N VAL A 58 10.92 -6.96 0.15
CA VAL A 58 10.09 -6.63 -1.01
C VAL A 58 10.64 -5.39 -1.70
N SER A 59 10.21 -5.15 -2.94
CA SER A 59 10.58 -3.93 -3.66
C SER A 59 9.86 -2.72 -3.08
N PHE A 60 10.38 -1.53 -3.37
CA PHE A 60 9.73 -0.28 -2.99
C PHE A 60 8.28 -0.23 -3.49
N TYR A 61 8.08 -0.63 -4.74
CA TYR A 61 6.75 -0.65 -5.35
C TYR A 61 5.78 -1.54 -4.57
N THR A 62 6.19 -2.75 -4.23
CA THR A 62 5.37 -3.69 -3.46
C THR A 62 5.07 -3.15 -2.07
N TYR A 63 6.07 -2.56 -1.42
CA TYR A 63 5.91 -1.96 -0.10
C TYR A 63 4.85 -0.84 -0.13
N ILE A 64 4.97 0.08 -1.09
CA ILE A 64 4.04 1.21 -1.23
C ILE A 64 2.62 0.72 -1.53
N ASN A 65 2.47 -0.24 -2.43
CA ASN A 65 1.15 -0.79 -2.74
C ASN A 65 0.53 -1.50 -1.55
N GLY A 66 1.33 -2.13 -0.72
CA GLY A 66 0.85 -2.72 0.54
C GLY A 66 0.26 -1.68 1.47
N LEU A 67 0.93 -0.53 1.61
CA LEU A 67 0.42 0.58 2.43
C LEU A 67 -0.86 1.17 1.86
N ARG A 68 -0.95 1.29 0.54
CA ARG A 68 -2.16 1.76 -0.13
C ARG A 68 -3.33 0.83 0.11
N LEU A 69 -3.10 -0.48 0.05
CA LEU A 69 -4.14 -1.47 0.34
C LEU A 69 -4.59 -1.40 1.81
N GLU A 70 -3.67 -1.17 2.74
CA GLU A 70 -4.02 -0.99 4.15
C GLU A 70 -4.92 0.24 4.34
N GLU A 71 -4.63 1.34 3.62
CA GLU A 71 -5.49 2.52 3.67
C GLU A 71 -6.87 2.24 3.09
N ALA A 72 -6.93 1.52 1.96
CA ALA A 72 -8.20 1.10 1.37
C ALA A 72 -9.01 0.24 2.34
N ARG A 73 -8.34 -0.70 3.01
CA ARG A 73 -8.95 -1.56 4.01
C ARG A 73 -9.54 -0.76 5.16
N ARG A 74 -8.78 0.22 5.65
CA ARG A 74 -9.22 1.11 6.72
C ARG A 74 -10.48 1.88 6.32
N LEU A 75 -10.47 2.47 5.12
CA LEU A 75 -11.61 3.22 4.60
C LEU A 75 -12.86 2.36 4.49
N ILE A 76 -12.71 1.15 3.98
CA ILE A 76 -13.82 0.22 3.83
C ILE A 76 -14.41 -0.15 5.18
N LYS A 77 -13.57 -0.50 6.14
CA LYS A 77 -14.02 -0.91 7.47
C LYS A 77 -14.67 0.22 8.27
N GLU A 78 -14.09 1.42 8.21
CA GLU A 78 -14.62 2.57 8.92
C GLU A 78 -15.97 3.04 8.38
N ASN A 79 -16.28 2.70 7.14
CA ASN A 79 -17.54 3.10 6.51
C ASN A 79 -18.53 1.94 6.39
N LYS A 80 -18.27 0.84 7.09
CA LYS A 80 -19.18 -0.29 7.14
C LYS A 80 -20.55 0.15 7.69
N GLY A 81 -21.61 -0.20 6.95
CA GLY A 81 -22.98 0.15 7.34
C GLY A 81 -23.33 1.61 7.15
N LYS A 82 -22.43 2.39 6.56
CA LYS A 82 -22.63 3.81 6.28
C LYS A 82 -22.86 4.03 4.80
N LYS A 83 -22.70 5.27 4.36
CA LYS A 83 -22.82 5.65 2.97
C LYS A 83 -21.91 4.79 2.08
N PHE A 84 -22.44 4.39 0.94
CA PHE A 84 -21.69 3.60 -0.05
C PHE A 84 -20.44 4.35 -0.52
N LEU A 85 -19.32 3.64 -0.53
CA LEU A 85 -18.06 4.13 -1.10
C LEU A 85 -17.81 3.43 -2.42
N SER A 86 -17.67 4.22 -3.49
CA SER A 86 -17.36 3.65 -4.81
C SER A 86 -15.94 3.12 -4.86
N THR A 87 -15.71 2.16 -5.74
CA THR A 87 -14.36 1.65 -6.01
C THR A 87 -13.44 2.78 -6.47
N LYS A 88 -13.96 3.69 -7.28
CA LYS A 88 -13.21 4.84 -7.77
C LYS A 88 -12.74 5.74 -6.62
N TYR A 89 -13.62 6.01 -5.68
CA TYR A 89 -13.29 6.84 -4.52
C TYR A 89 -12.23 6.15 -3.65
N ILE A 90 -12.42 4.87 -3.34
CA ILE A 90 -11.50 4.11 -2.52
C ILE A 90 -10.11 4.10 -3.16
N ALA A 91 -10.04 3.85 -4.47
CA ALA A 91 -8.77 3.84 -5.21
C ALA A 91 -8.04 5.17 -5.09
N ALA A 92 -8.74 6.26 -5.37
CA ALA A 92 -8.15 7.61 -5.32
C ALA A 92 -7.72 8.00 -3.91
N ALA A 93 -8.58 7.77 -2.93
CA ALA A 93 -8.30 8.12 -1.53
C ALA A 93 -7.15 7.30 -0.94
N SER A 94 -6.87 6.13 -1.50
CA SER A 94 -5.81 5.24 -1.02
C SER A 94 -4.49 5.43 -1.76
N GLY A 95 -4.42 6.34 -2.72
CA GLY A 95 -3.19 6.66 -3.43
C GLY A 95 -2.96 5.89 -4.72
N PHE A 96 -3.94 5.11 -5.20
CA PHE A 96 -3.82 4.42 -6.48
C PHE A 96 -4.04 5.40 -7.63
N SER A 97 -3.31 5.20 -8.72
CA SER A 97 -3.36 6.11 -9.86
C SER A 97 -4.67 6.02 -10.64
N SER A 98 -5.37 4.90 -10.55
CA SER A 98 -6.64 4.68 -11.25
C SER A 98 -7.39 3.52 -10.61
N ARG A 99 -8.67 3.39 -10.97
CA ARG A 99 -9.49 2.24 -10.58
C ARG A 99 -8.89 0.94 -11.14
N CYS A 100 -8.38 0.98 -12.37
CA CYS A 100 -7.74 -0.18 -13.00
C CYS A 100 -6.47 -0.60 -12.26
N ASN A 101 -5.67 0.38 -11.82
CA ASN A 101 -4.47 0.12 -11.04
C ASN A 101 -4.84 -0.56 -9.71
N TYR A 102 -5.83 -0.04 -9.02
CA TYR A 102 -6.34 -0.60 -7.77
C TYR A 102 -6.81 -2.05 -7.99
N TYR A 103 -7.60 -2.29 -9.05
CA TYR A 103 -8.07 -3.64 -9.39
C TYR A 103 -6.92 -4.61 -9.55
N ARG A 104 -5.91 -4.22 -10.35
CA ARG A 104 -4.76 -5.07 -10.62
C ARG A 104 -3.98 -5.40 -9.35
N ILE A 105 -3.78 -4.42 -8.48
CA ILE A 105 -3.05 -4.63 -7.22
C ILE A 105 -3.86 -5.50 -6.26
N CYS A 106 -5.17 -5.32 -6.17
CA CYS A 106 -6.03 -6.20 -5.37
C CYS A 106 -5.92 -7.65 -5.84
N MET A 107 -6.04 -7.88 -7.14
CA MET A 107 -5.94 -9.23 -7.69
C MET A 107 -4.58 -9.86 -7.40
N ARG A 108 -3.51 -9.08 -7.54
CA ARG A 108 -2.15 -9.57 -7.34
C ARG A 108 -1.84 -9.85 -5.87
N MET A 109 -2.17 -8.93 -4.97
CA MET A 109 -1.71 -8.99 -3.58
C MET A 109 -2.73 -9.59 -2.63
N ILE A 110 -4.03 -9.45 -2.92
CA ILE A 110 -5.12 -9.96 -2.08
C ILE A 110 -5.70 -11.25 -2.68
N GLY A 111 -5.70 -11.36 -4.00
CA GLY A 111 -6.32 -12.48 -4.70
C GLY A 111 -7.80 -12.31 -4.95
N MET A 112 -8.34 -11.11 -4.76
CA MET A 112 -9.75 -10.79 -4.94
C MET A 112 -9.90 -9.50 -5.73
N SER A 113 -11.06 -9.34 -6.40
CA SER A 113 -11.43 -8.06 -6.98
C SER A 113 -11.74 -7.06 -5.86
N PRO A 114 -11.68 -5.75 -6.11
CA PRO A 114 -12.04 -4.74 -5.12
C PRO A 114 -13.44 -4.95 -4.54
N THR A 115 -14.41 -5.31 -5.36
CA THR A 115 -15.78 -5.55 -4.92
C THR A 115 -15.85 -6.77 -4.00
N ALA A 116 -15.24 -7.90 -4.39
CA ALA A 116 -15.22 -9.10 -3.59
C ALA A 116 -14.50 -8.85 -2.24
N TRP A 117 -13.40 -8.11 -2.28
CA TRP A 117 -12.64 -7.78 -1.09
C TRP A 117 -13.47 -6.92 -0.14
N LYS A 118 -14.16 -5.90 -0.68
CA LYS A 118 -15.03 -5.03 0.11
C LYS A 118 -16.12 -5.85 0.81
N LEU A 119 -16.76 -6.76 0.08
CA LEU A 119 -17.78 -7.64 0.66
C LEU A 119 -17.20 -8.50 1.77
N SER A 120 -16.01 -9.05 1.58
CA SER A 120 -15.39 -9.90 2.60
C SER A 120 -15.05 -9.08 3.86
N LEU A 121 -14.65 -7.82 3.71
CA LEU A 121 -14.28 -6.96 4.84
C LEU A 121 -15.51 -6.44 5.60
N THR A 122 -16.60 -6.19 4.91
CA THR A 122 -17.80 -5.65 5.52
C THR A 122 -18.75 -6.72 6.04
N GLY A 123 -18.59 -7.95 5.58
CA GLY A 123 -19.51 -9.02 5.92
C GLY A 123 -20.91 -8.79 5.34
N ASP A 124 -21.00 -8.08 4.22
CA ASP A 124 -22.26 -7.72 3.60
C ASP A 124 -22.86 -8.90 2.85
N GLN A 125 -23.51 -9.78 3.58
CA GLN A 125 -24.16 -10.97 3.03
C GLN A 125 -25.42 -10.63 2.24
N GLU A 126 -26.08 -9.53 2.57
CA GLU A 126 -27.29 -9.10 1.88
C GLU A 126 -27.01 -8.74 0.43
N ALA A 127 -25.98 -7.91 0.19
CA ALA A 127 -25.59 -7.54 -1.16
C ALA A 127 -25.18 -8.79 -1.98
N ASN A 128 -24.48 -9.73 -1.35
CA ASN A 128 -24.09 -10.97 -1.99
C ASN A 128 -25.28 -11.85 -2.32
N ASN A 129 -26.24 -11.94 -1.39
CA ASN A 129 -27.45 -12.73 -1.59
C ASN A 129 -28.32 -12.13 -2.70
N GLU A 130 -28.47 -10.83 -2.76
CA GLU A 130 -29.19 -10.15 -3.82
C GLU A 130 -28.56 -10.43 -5.18
N SER A 131 -27.25 -10.42 -5.26
CA SER A 131 -26.52 -10.73 -6.48
C SER A 131 -26.78 -12.18 -6.94
N ILE A 132 -26.93 -13.11 -6.00
CA ILE A 132 -27.17 -14.52 -6.30
C ILE A 132 -28.62 -14.75 -6.73
N THR A 133 -29.56 -14.03 -6.13
CA THR A 133 -31.01 -14.21 -6.42
C THR A 133 -31.45 -13.53 -7.70
N HIS A 134 -30.62 -12.67 -8.24
CA HIS A 134 -30.89 -11.98 -9.49
C HIS A 134 -30.10 -12.56 -10.65
#